data_1f2cb0104a297d4d353eada014439da3
#
_entry.id   1f2cb0104a297d4d353eada014439da3
#
_cell.length_a   1.000
_cell.length_b   1.000
_cell.length_c   1.000
_cell.angle_alpha   90.00
_cell.angle_beta   90.00
_cell.angle_gamma   90.00
#
_symmetry.space_group_name_H-M   'P 1'
#
loop_
_entity.id
_entity.type
_entity.pdbx_description
1 polymer ?
#
loop_
_entity_poly.entity_id
_entity_poly.type
_entity_poly.pdbx_seq_one_letter_code
_entity_poly.pdbx_strand_id
1 'polypeptide(L)'
;FLALVGDKELTKEASLLEEKAYRDTWGHGIESFVQMLFDRFRLMRDLLSDRGTIYVHMGWDVSHYIRVVLDEVFGAHNLVNQIIWKRQTAHSDIGQGSRHCGPIHDVVFLYTKSDQFAWNMQYQPYSEEYVSAFYKHVEPRTGRRYRLSDATGPGGAAKGNPYYEFLGVTRYWRFKRERMEELYKQGRIVQTKPGTVPAQKRYLDEMPGVPLQDLWLDINTVQPQSAERLGYDTQKPEALLERVVNLSSDKVDLVADFFCGSGTTLAVAEKLGRRWIGCDLGRWAIHVTRKRLLGVEKCKPFEVLNLGKYERQYWQGVTFGEARDKPLTEQALYEYLAFILKLYGAQPLAGMAHLHGNKGKAMVHIGAVVAPVEVGDRI
;
A
#
# COMPACT_ATOMS: atom_id res chain seq x y z
N PHE A 1 -6.77 -5.92 22.48
CA PHE A 1 -7.61 -5.26 21.48
C PHE A 1 -9.00 -5.02 22.04
N LEU A 2 -9.48 -3.80 21.89
CA LEU A 2 -10.82 -3.37 22.32
C LEU A 2 -11.72 -3.41 21.09
N ALA A 3 -12.82 -4.17 21.16
CA ALA A 3 -13.83 -4.16 20.13
C ALA A 3 -15.19 -3.83 20.74
N LEU A 4 -15.87 -2.84 20.21
CA LEU A 4 -17.25 -2.53 20.56
C LEU A 4 -18.21 -3.40 19.71
N VAL A 5 -19.00 -4.24 20.37
CA VAL A 5 -20.08 -5.00 19.72
C VAL A 5 -21.39 -4.60 20.42
N GLY A 6 -22.12 -3.65 19.82
CA GLY A 6 -23.22 -2.95 20.47
C GLY A 6 -22.70 -2.11 21.64
N ASP A 7 -23.40 -2.11 22.76
CA ASP A 7 -23.02 -1.38 23.99
C ASP A 7 -22.03 -2.14 24.89
N LYS A 8 -21.44 -3.23 24.41
CA LYS A 8 -20.50 -4.04 25.18
C LYS A 8 -19.09 -3.93 24.64
N GLU A 9 -18.20 -3.51 25.52
CA GLU A 9 -16.76 -3.51 25.30
C GLU A 9 -16.23 -4.95 25.46
N LEU A 10 -15.73 -5.52 24.36
CA LEU A 10 -15.07 -6.81 24.36
C LEU A 10 -13.58 -6.60 24.30
N THR A 11 -12.90 -6.85 25.40
CA THR A 11 -11.44 -6.93 25.45
C THR A 11 -11.02 -8.32 24.97
N LYS A 12 -10.33 -8.39 23.84
CA LYS A 12 -9.66 -9.61 23.40
C LYS A 12 -8.18 -9.51 23.79
N GLU A 13 -7.74 -10.41 24.66
CA GLU A 13 -6.32 -10.65 24.84
C GLU A 13 -5.74 -11.23 23.53
N ALA A 14 -4.52 -10.80 23.18
CA ALA A 14 -3.82 -11.37 22.03
C ALA A 14 -3.66 -12.89 22.25
N SER A 15 -3.89 -13.69 21.22
CA SER A 15 -3.58 -15.12 21.31
C SER A 15 -2.09 -15.31 21.53
N LEU A 16 -1.69 -16.40 22.21
CA LEU A 16 -0.28 -16.76 22.42
C LEU A 16 0.54 -16.76 21.11
N LEU A 17 -0.10 -17.05 19.97
CA LEU A 17 0.52 -16.99 18.64
C LEU A 17 0.65 -15.54 18.14
N GLU A 18 -0.37 -14.71 18.37
CA GLU A 18 -0.30 -13.27 18.05
C GLU A 18 0.72 -12.56 18.93
N GLU A 19 0.76 -12.92 20.23
CA GLU A 19 1.76 -12.42 21.17
C GLU A 19 3.18 -12.88 20.81
N LYS A 20 3.36 -14.12 20.38
CA LYS A 20 4.62 -14.64 19.86
C LYS A 20 4.98 -14.00 18.52
N ALA A 21 4.07 -13.87 17.57
CA ALA A 21 4.33 -13.20 16.31
C ALA A 21 4.77 -11.74 16.49
N TYR A 22 4.24 -11.05 17.52
CA TYR A 22 4.64 -9.69 17.87
C TYR A 22 5.91 -9.62 18.72
N ARG A 23 6.14 -10.59 19.62
CA ARG A 23 7.31 -10.65 20.50
C ARG A 23 8.50 -11.37 19.90
N ASP A 24 8.28 -12.41 19.08
CA ASP A 24 9.36 -13.20 18.48
C ASP A 24 10.07 -12.44 17.36
N THR A 25 9.45 -11.42 16.77
CA THR A 25 10.17 -10.51 15.87
C THR A 25 11.29 -9.75 16.60
N TRP A 26 11.18 -9.59 17.91
CA TRP A 26 12.14 -8.86 18.74
C TRP A 26 12.62 -9.64 19.97
N GLY A 27 12.16 -10.86 20.17
CA GLY A 27 12.46 -11.67 21.36
C GLY A 27 13.94 -12.02 21.52
N HIS A 28 14.66 -12.10 20.41
CA HIS A 28 16.11 -12.29 20.34
C HIS A 28 16.85 -11.05 19.76
N GLY A 29 16.20 -9.87 19.76
CA GLY A 29 16.77 -8.62 19.27
C GLY A 29 16.63 -8.42 17.77
N ILE A 30 17.28 -7.37 17.27
CA ILE A 30 17.21 -6.93 15.86
C ILE A 30 17.69 -8.02 14.89
N GLU A 31 18.62 -8.87 15.30
CA GLU A 31 19.18 -9.93 14.45
C GLU A 31 18.11 -10.92 13.99
N SER A 32 17.24 -11.36 14.90
CA SER A 32 16.15 -12.30 14.56
C SER A 32 15.12 -11.68 13.63
N PHE A 33 14.84 -10.39 13.77
CA PHE A 33 13.98 -9.64 12.87
C PHE A 33 14.58 -9.52 11.46
N VAL A 34 15.85 -9.16 11.39
CA VAL A 34 16.60 -9.03 10.13
C VAL A 34 16.67 -10.38 9.42
N GLN A 35 16.99 -11.48 10.14
CA GLN A 35 17.02 -12.82 9.57
C GLN A 35 15.65 -13.26 9.05
N MET A 36 14.59 -13.01 9.82
CA MET A 36 13.23 -13.32 9.42
C MET A 36 12.84 -12.61 8.11
N LEU A 37 13.22 -11.33 7.95
CA LEU A 37 12.96 -10.58 6.73
C LEU A 37 13.85 -11.02 5.57
N PHE A 38 15.13 -11.33 5.82
CA PHE A 38 16.04 -11.85 4.79
C PHE A 38 15.47 -13.10 4.10
N ASP A 39 15.03 -14.08 4.89
CA ASP A 39 14.46 -15.33 4.35
C ASP A 39 13.22 -15.06 3.50
N ARG A 40 12.38 -14.13 3.91
CA ARG A 40 11.14 -13.76 3.19
C ARG A 40 11.42 -12.94 1.95
N PHE A 41 12.36 -12.01 1.99
CA PHE A 41 12.74 -11.22 0.82
C PHE A 41 13.32 -12.07 -0.28
N ARG A 42 14.08 -13.14 0.06
CA ARG A 42 14.53 -14.12 -0.94
C ARG A 42 13.36 -14.77 -1.66
N LEU A 43 12.38 -15.27 -0.90
CA LEU A 43 11.19 -15.88 -1.49
C LEU A 43 10.38 -14.86 -2.31
N MET A 44 10.22 -13.64 -1.82
CA MET A 44 9.52 -12.58 -2.55
C MET A 44 10.23 -12.25 -3.87
N ARG A 45 11.56 -12.19 -3.87
CA ARG A 45 12.34 -11.96 -5.10
C ARG A 45 12.11 -13.09 -6.11
N ASP A 46 12.07 -14.34 -5.67
CA ASP A 46 11.83 -15.48 -6.55
C ASP A 46 10.42 -15.44 -7.16
N LEU A 47 9.43 -14.97 -6.40
CA LEU A 47 8.04 -14.80 -6.86
C LEU A 47 7.83 -13.61 -7.79
N LEU A 48 8.68 -12.60 -7.75
CA LEU A 48 8.56 -11.44 -8.64
C LEU A 48 8.80 -11.85 -10.10
N SER A 49 7.98 -11.32 -10.99
CA SER A 49 8.28 -11.36 -12.43
C SER A 49 9.51 -10.52 -12.75
N ASP A 50 10.08 -10.69 -13.94
CA ASP A 50 11.24 -9.90 -14.37
C ASP A 50 10.93 -8.39 -14.45
N ARG A 51 9.66 -8.03 -14.66
CA ARG A 51 9.17 -6.64 -14.60
C ARG A 51 8.71 -6.20 -13.21
N GLY A 52 8.84 -7.08 -12.21
CA GLY A 52 8.32 -6.85 -10.86
C GLY A 52 9.17 -5.89 -10.04
N THR A 53 8.48 -5.18 -9.15
CA THR A 53 9.07 -4.28 -8.16
C THR A 53 8.64 -4.68 -6.77
N ILE A 54 9.46 -4.36 -5.78
CA ILE A 54 9.13 -4.51 -4.38
C ILE A 54 9.25 -3.17 -3.66
N TYR A 55 8.25 -2.84 -2.85
CA TYR A 55 8.26 -1.71 -1.94
C TYR A 55 8.35 -2.22 -0.51
N VAL A 56 9.36 -1.78 0.22
CA VAL A 56 9.57 -2.18 1.61
C VAL A 56 9.51 -0.95 2.50
N HIS A 57 8.44 -0.87 3.28
CA HIS A 57 8.20 0.24 4.20
C HIS A 57 8.72 -0.10 5.59
N MET A 58 9.59 0.74 6.13
CA MET A 58 10.23 0.56 7.44
C MET A 58 10.22 1.85 8.25
N GLY A 59 10.17 1.69 9.58
CA GLY A 59 10.46 2.79 10.49
C GLY A 59 11.89 3.30 10.30
N TRP A 60 12.09 4.57 10.62
CA TRP A 60 13.40 5.23 10.51
C TRP A 60 14.50 4.52 11.32
N ASP A 61 14.13 3.90 12.43
CA ASP A 61 15.01 3.26 13.41
C ASP A 61 15.64 1.96 12.90
N VAL A 62 14.98 1.22 12.03
CA VAL A 62 15.44 -0.08 11.51
C VAL A 62 15.75 -0.06 10.02
N SER A 63 15.39 0.99 9.31
CA SER A 63 15.50 1.07 7.85
C SER A 63 16.91 0.83 7.32
N HIS A 64 17.93 1.28 8.05
CA HIS A 64 19.33 1.12 7.65
C HIS A 64 19.80 -0.35 7.63
N TYR A 65 19.33 -1.19 8.57
CA TYR A 65 19.60 -2.63 8.54
C TYR A 65 18.89 -3.30 7.36
N ILE A 66 17.65 -2.93 7.14
CA ILE A 66 16.84 -3.52 6.07
C ILE A 66 17.36 -3.12 4.69
N ARG A 67 17.92 -1.94 4.54
CA ARG A 67 18.61 -1.53 3.31
C ARG A 67 19.75 -2.49 2.95
N VAL A 68 20.59 -2.87 3.91
CA VAL A 68 21.70 -3.80 3.67
C VAL A 68 21.18 -5.16 3.25
N VAL A 69 20.12 -5.64 3.89
CA VAL A 69 19.47 -6.92 3.55
C VAL A 69 18.89 -6.89 2.13
N LEU A 70 18.25 -5.80 1.75
CA LEU A 70 17.70 -5.65 0.39
C LEU A 70 18.81 -5.56 -0.67
N ASP A 71 19.91 -4.88 -0.37
CA ASP A 71 21.09 -4.83 -1.25
C ASP A 71 21.68 -6.24 -1.46
N GLU A 72 21.72 -7.08 -0.41
CA GLU A 72 22.20 -8.47 -0.50
C GLU A 72 21.23 -9.34 -1.33
N VAL A 73 19.92 -9.21 -1.09
CA VAL A 73 18.92 -10.05 -1.75
C VAL A 73 18.69 -9.64 -3.19
N PHE A 74 18.49 -8.36 -3.46
CA PHE A 74 18.11 -7.82 -4.79
C PHE A 74 19.30 -7.34 -5.61
N GLY A 75 20.41 -7.04 -4.97
CA GLY A 75 21.56 -6.36 -5.54
C GLY A 75 21.47 -4.82 -5.40
N ALA A 76 22.53 -4.18 -4.93
CA ALA A 76 22.55 -2.73 -4.69
C ALA A 76 22.23 -1.89 -5.95
N HIS A 77 22.56 -2.42 -7.14
CA HIS A 77 22.29 -1.77 -8.43
C HIS A 77 20.80 -1.77 -8.82
N ASN A 78 19.99 -2.61 -8.19
CA ASN A 78 18.54 -2.70 -8.41
C ASN A 78 17.73 -1.82 -7.47
N LEU A 79 18.38 -1.03 -6.61
CA LEU A 79 17.70 0.04 -5.89
C LEU A 79 17.32 1.16 -6.85
N VAL A 80 16.02 1.41 -6.96
CA VAL A 80 15.48 2.53 -7.75
C VAL A 80 15.41 3.80 -6.89
N ASN A 81 14.78 3.72 -5.71
CA ASN A 81 14.63 4.85 -4.81
C ASN A 81 14.66 4.43 -3.34
N GLN A 82 15.15 5.33 -2.51
CA GLN A 82 14.87 5.41 -1.09
C GLN A 82 13.94 6.60 -0.88
N ILE A 83 12.68 6.33 -0.62
CA ILE A 83 11.62 7.33 -0.48
C ILE A 83 11.48 7.68 0.98
N ILE A 84 11.42 8.97 1.29
CA ILE A 84 11.13 9.48 2.62
C ILE A 84 9.66 9.90 2.67
N TRP A 85 8.86 9.18 3.43
CA TRP A 85 7.46 9.53 3.65
C TRP A 85 7.29 10.25 4.97
N LYS A 86 6.91 11.52 4.91
CA LYS A 86 6.55 12.30 6.09
C LYS A 86 5.15 11.88 6.56
N ARG A 87 5.08 11.16 7.67
CA ARG A 87 3.81 10.63 8.21
C ARG A 87 3.09 11.59 9.15
N GLN A 88 3.80 12.51 9.80
CA GLN A 88 3.20 13.48 10.75
C GLN A 88 3.97 14.80 10.76
N THR A 89 3.38 15.82 11.39
CA THR A 89 3.96 17.17 11.40
C THR A 89 4.89 17.39 12.59
N ALA A 90 4.57 16.81 13.75
CA ALA A 90 5.35 16.94 14.96
C ALA A 90 5.26 15.67 15.82
N HIS A 91 6.26 15.44 16.65
CA HIS A 91 6.26 14.41 17.67
C HIS A 91 6.01 15.04 19.03
N SER A 92 5.12 14.47 19.83
CA SER A 92 4.61 15.07 21.07
C SER A 92 5.62 15.10 22.24
N ASP A 93 6.62 14.22 22.22
CA ASP A 93 7.59 14.05 23.29
C ASP A 93 8.61 15.20 23.39
N ILE A 94 8.85 15.93 22.28
CA ILE A 94 9.76 17.09 22.26
C ILE A 94 9.27 18.19 23.21
N GLY A 95 7.94 18.42 23.24
CA GLY A 95 7.32 19.35 24.19
C GLY A 95 7.38 18.90 25.65
N GLN A 96 7.77 17.64 25.91
CA GLN A 96 7.88 17.04 27.24
C GLN A 96 9.34 16.91 27.73
N GLY A 97 10.29 17.60 27.07
CA GLY A 97 11.68 17.67 27.50
C GLY A 97 12.64 16.66 26.86
N SER A 98 12.22 15.96 25.83
CA SER A 98 13.10 15.08 25.05
C SER A 98 14.22 15.87 24.35
N ARG A 99 15.44 15.29 24.33
CA ARG A 99 16.65 15.94 23.78
C ARG A 99 17.02 15.36 22.41
N HIS A 100 16.05 15.29 21.49
CA HIS A 100 16.26 14.81 20.10
C HIS A 100 15.29 15.50 19.14
N CYS A 101 15.60 15.44 17.86
CA CYS A 101 14.62 15.81 16.83
C CYS A 101 13.57 14.70 16.70
N GLY A 102 12.28 15.05 16.71
CA GLY A 102 11.20 14.05 16.64
C GLY A 102 11.19 13.29 15.31
N PRO A 103 11.12 11.97 15.32
CA PRO A 103 11.05 11.15 14.10
C PRO A 103 9.65 11.24 13.46
N ILE A 104 9.53 12.06 12.44
CA ILE A 104 8.25 12.34 11.77
C ILE A 104 8.11 11.65 10.42
N HIS A 105 9.04 10.78 10.05
CA HIS A 105 9.05 10.11 8.76
C HIS A 105 9.29 8.61 8.90
N ASP A 106 8.90 7.90 7.87
CA ASP A 106 9.29 6.52 7.62
C ASP A 106 10.02 6.44 6.27
N VAL A 107 10.67 5.31 6.02
CA VAL A 107 11.43 5.06 4.80
C VAL A 107 10.72 3.98 3.98
N VAL A 108 10.60 4.19 2.68
CA VAL A 108 10.12 3.18 1.73
C VAL A 108 11.21 2.91 0.70
N PHE A 109 11.72 1.70 0.67
CA PHE A 109 12.68 1.26 -0.34
C PHE A 109 11.95 0.71 -1.54
N LEU A 110 12.36 1.13 -2.74
CA LEU A 110 11.91 0.59 -4.01
C LEU A 110 13.06 -0.15 -4.68
N TYR A 111 12.90 -1.46 -4.82
CA TYR A 111 13.81 -2.31 -5.57
C TYR A 111 13.09 -2.99 -6.75
N THR A 112 13.87 -3.37 -7.73
CA THR A 112 13.42 -4.11 -8.91
C THR A 112 14.10 -5.46 -8.98
N LYS A 113 13.53 -6.38 -9.77
CA LYS A 113 14.19 -7.65 -10.08
C LYS A 113 15.17 -7.51 -11.22
N SER A 114 14.89 -6.59 -12.15
CA SER A 114 15.71 -6.32 -13.33
C SER A 114 15.61 -4.84 -13.74
N ASP A 115 16.33 -4.43 -14.78
CA ASP A 115 16.23 -3.10 -15.42
C ASP A 115 14.96 -2.90 -16.26
N GLN A 116 14.19 -3.97 -16.53
CA GLN A 116 12.96 -3.99 -17.33
C GLN A 116 11.68 -3.88 -16.48
N PHE A 117 11.66 -2.98 -15.51
CA PHE A 117 10.52 -2.89 -14.58
C PHE A 117 9.38 -1.98 -15.10
N ALA A 118 8.17 -2.23 -14.58
CA ALA A 118 7.01 -1.39 -14.86
C ALA A 118 7.15 -0.05 -14.13
N TRP A 119 7.04 1.05 -14.89
CA TRP A 119 7.13 2.40 -14.35
C TRP A 119 6.14 3.35 -15.01
N ASN A 120 5.18 3.84 -14.26
CA ASN A 120 4.15 4.78 -14.70
C ASN A 120 4.40 6.15 -14.04
N MET A 121 5.01 7.08 -14.80
CA MET A 121 5.33 8.41 -14.29
C MET A 121 4.10 9.10 -13.70
N GLN A 122 4.21 9.56 -12.46
CA GLN A 122 3.17 10.31 -11.77
C GLN A 122 3.62 11.76 -11.52
N TYR A 123 2.63 12.63 -11.36
CA TYR A 123 2.86 14.04 -11.17
C TYR A 123 2.08 14.53 -9.95
N GLN A 124 2.69 15.45 -9.22
CA GLN A 124 2.04 16.20 -8.16
C GLN A 124 1.59 17.55 -8.70
N PRO A 125 0.47 18.11 -8.22
CA PRO A 125 0.11 19.49 -8.53
C PRO A 125 1.24 20.45 -8.19
N TYR A 126 1.37 21.54 -8.95
CA TYR A 126 2.24 22.63 -8.55
C TYR A 126 1.76 23.26 -7.26
N SER A 127 2.67 23.66 -6.37
CA SER A 127 2.29 24.41 -5.16
C SER A 127 1.69 25.78 -5.53
N GLU A 128 0.86 26.33 -4.66
CA GLU A 128 0.27 27.66 -4.87
C GLU A 128 1.34 28.75 -4.98
N GLU A 129 2.43 28.63 -4.21
CA GLU A 129 3.56 29.55 -4.26
C GLU A 129 4.23 29.48 -5.63
N TYR A 130 4.45 28.28 -6.17
CA TYR A 130 5.03 28.11 -7.50
C TYR A 130 4.11 28.67 -8.59
N VAL A 131 2.81 28.37 -8.53
CA VAL A 131 1.82 28.92 -9.47
C VAL A 131 1.81 30.44 -9.41
N SER A 132 1.80 31.02 -8.22
CA SER A 132 1.80 32.48 -8.03
C SER A 132 3.11 33.13 -8.50
N ALA A 133 4.25 32.46 -8.30
CA ALA A 133 5.56 32.96 -8.71
C ALA A 133 5.79 32.91 -10.21
N PHE A 134 5.35 31.86 -10.89
CA PHE A 134 5.71 31.60 -12.28
C PHE A 134 4.58 31.76 -13.29
N TYR A 135 3.32 31.47 -12.92
CA TYR A 135 2.16 31.60 -13.80
C TYR A 135 1.42 32.95 -13.59
N LYS A 136 2.16 34.03 -13.77
CA LYS A 136 1.69 35.41 -13.49
C LYS A 136 0.76 35.98 -14.55
N HIS A 137 0.79 35.41 -15.76
CA HIS A 137 0.03 35.94 -16.89
C HIS A 137 -1.32 35.25 -16.99
N VAL A 138 -2.33 36.03 -17.35
CA VAL A 138 -3.68 35.53 -17.64
C VAL A 138 -4.01 35.86 -19.08
N GLU A 139 -4.50 34.90 -19.84
CA GLU A 139 -4.96 35.11 -21.20
C GLU A 139 -6.29 35.89 -21.18
N PRO A 140 -6.37 37.11 -21.74
CA PRO A 140 -7.57 37.94 -21.60
C PRO A 140 -8.84 37.30 -22.20
N ARG A 141 -8.72 36.48 -23.26
CA ARG A 141 -9.87 35.89 -23.97
C ARG A 141 -10.42 34.66 -23.27
N THR A 142 -9.60 33.92 -22.54
CA THR A 142 -9.95 32.61 -21.98
C THR A 142 -9.86 32.52 -20.46
N GLY A 143 -9.24 33.50 -19.80
CA GLY A 143 -8.95 33.49 -18.38
C GLY A 143 -7.87 32.48 -17.96
N ARG A 144 -7.25 31.78 -18.91
CA ARG A 144 -6.26 30.73 -18.62
C ARG A 144 -4.94 31.36 -18.11
N ARG A 145 -4.41 30.80 -17.05
CA ARG A 145 -3.10 31.20 -16.51
C ARG A 145 -1.97 30.56 -17.32
N TYR A 146 -0.94 31.33 -17.61
CA TYR A 146 0.24 30.85 -18.30
C TYR A 146 1.54 31.50 -17.80
N ARG A 147 2.65 30.86 -18.09
CA ARG A 147 4.01 31.43 -17.94
C ARG A 147 4.67 31.56 -19.31
N LEU A 148 5.57 32.50 -19.41
CA LEU A 148 6.45 32.64 -20.56
C LEU A 148 7.70 31.78 -20.37
N SER A 149 7.99 30.96 -21.35
CA SER A 149 9.17 30.10 -21.39
C SER A 149 9.96 30.47 -22.63
N ASP A 150 11.26 30.59 -22.49
CA ASP A 150 12.16 30.85 -23.63
C ASP A 150 11.95 29.78 -24.73
N ALA A 151 11.80 30.22 -25.97
CA ALA A 151 11.66 29.37 -27.13
C ALA A 151 12.99 28.91 -27.74
N THR A 152 14.14 29.35 -27.18
CA THR A 152 15.45 28.92 -27.63
C THR A 152 15.72 27.46 -27.31
N GLY A 153 16.54 26.83 -28.17
CA GLY A 153 16.95 25.42 -28.00
C GLY A 153 18.17 25.32 -27.08
N PRO A 154 18.07 24.76 -25.87
CA PRO A 154 19.19 24.59 -24.98
C PRO A 154 20.23 23.66 -25.58
N GLY A 155 21.53 24.05 -25.51
CA GLY A 155 22.64 23.31 -26.09
C GLY A 155 22.92 23.58 -27.58
N GLY A 156 22.10 24.44 -28.21
CA GLY A 156 22.33 24.90 -29.57
C GLY A 156 22.57 23.79 -30.59
N ALA A 157 23.60 23.94 -31.45
CA ALA A 157 23.96 22.97 -32.48
C ALA A 157 24.31 21.59 -31.92
N ALA A 158 24.92 21.51 -30.74
CA ALA A 158 25.35 20.23 -30.14
C ALA A 158 24.18 19.27 -29.85
N LYS A 159 22.94 19.80 -29.70
CA LYS A 159 21.73 19.02 -29.51
C LYS A 159 20.86 18.96 -30.77
N GLY A 160 21.37 19.32 -31.95
CA GLY A 160 20.64 19.28 -33.20
C GLY A 160 19.53 20.30 -33.31
N ASN A 161 19.54 21.37 -32.50
CA ASN A 161 18.50 22.41 -32.57
C ASN A 161 18.61 23.17 -33.87
N PRO A 162 17.51 23.51 -34.57
CA PRO A 162 17.51 24.24 -35.82
C PRO A 162 17.90 25.70 -35.60
N TYR A 163 18.74 26.24 -36.52
CA TYR A 163 19.23 27.62 -36.50
C TYR A 163 18.60 28.41 -37.63
N TYR A 164 17.82 29.44 -37.30
CA TYR A 164 17.13 30.29 -38.29
C TYR A 164 16.73 31.63 -37.67
N GLU A 165 16.37 32.56 -38.53
CA GLU A 165 15.77 33.84 -38.15
C GLU A 165 14.26 33.68 -37.95
N PHE A 166 13.76 34.23 -36.83
CA PHE A 166 12.34 34.33 -36.51
C PHE A 166 12.03 35.61 -35.74
N LEU A 167 11.08 36.43 -36.30
CA LEU A 167 10.70 37.73 -35.76
C LEU A 167 11.89 38.68 -35.51
N GLY A 168 12.85 38.71 -36.47
CA GLY A 168 14.05 39.54 -36.38
C GLY A 168 15.14 39.06 -35.41
N VAL A 169 15.03 37.84 -34.94
CA VAL A 169 16.01 37.24 -34.02
C VAL A 169 16.53 35.93 -34.60
N THR A 170 17.85 35.84 -34.79
CA THR A 170 18.52 34.64 -35.29
C THR A 170 19.13 33.86 -34.12
N ARG A 171 18.65 32.63 -33.87
CA ARG A 171 19.11 31.78 -32.78
C ARG A 171 18.88 30.30 -33.08
N TYR A 172 19.40 29.43 -32.22
CA TYR A 172 19.00 28.03 -32.16
C TYR A 172 17.67 27.94 -31.43
N TRP A 173 16.66 27.36 -32.12
CA TRP A 173 15.29 27.26 -31.62
C TRP A 173 14.97 25.86 -31.14
N ARG A 174 14.04 25.76 -30.22
CA ARG A 174 13.51 24.47 -29.72
C ARG A 174 12.62 23.75 -30.76
N PHE A 175 12.05 24.52 -31.66
CA PHE A 175 11.12 24.03 -32.68
C PHE A 175 11.67 24.24 -34.08
N LYS A 176 11.30 23.34 -35.00
CA LYS A 176 11.50 23.59 -36.42
C LYS A 176 10.70 24.82 -36.86
N ARG A 177 11.09 25.47 -37.95
CA ARG A 177 10.48 26.72 -38.42
C ARG A 177 8.97 26.60 -38.62
N GLU A 178 8.53 25.53 -39.27
CA GLU A 178 7.10 25.33 -39.58
C GLU A 178 6.27 25.25 -38.27
N ARG A 179 6.75 24.54 -37.29
CA ARG A 179 6.10 24.42 -35.98
C ARG A 179 6.13 25.73 -35.20
N MET A 180 7.20 26.49 -35.30
CA MET A 180 7.32 27.80 -34.65
C MET A 180 6.30 28.79 -35.21
N GLU A 181 6.14 28.82 -36.57
CA GLU A 181 5.15 29.64 -37.24
C GLU A 181 3.71 29.25 -36.91
N GLU A 182 3.44 27.95 -36.82
CA GLU A 182 2.14 27.43 -36.39
C GLU A 182 1.80 27.91 -34.96
N LEU A 183 2.72 27.73 -34.01
CA LEU A 183 2.55 28.17 -32.63
C LEU A 183 2.38 29.69 -32.55
N TYR A 184 3.06 30.46 -33.41
CA TYR A 184 2.90 31.89 -33.49
C TYR A 184 1.49 32.31 -34.00
N LYS A 185 1.01 31.67 -35.08
CA LYS A 185 -0.37 31.85 -35.58
C LYS A 185 -1.41 31.50 -34.53
N GLN A 186 -1.16 30.51 -33.68
CA GLN A 186 -2.03 30.14 -32.57
C GLN A 186 -1.92 31.11 -31.37
N GLY A 187 -1.06 32.14 -31.45
CA GLY A 187 -0.82 33.07 -30.34
C GLY A 187 -0.07 32.46 -29.16
N ARG A 188 0.55 31.29 -29.36
CA ARG A 188 1.31 30.56 -28.34
C ARG A 188 2.79 30.99 -28.26
N ILE A 189 3.32 31.57 -29.32
CA ILE A 189 4.61 32.27 -29.33
C ILE A 189 4.33 33.75 -29.33
N VAL A 190 4.96 34.47 -28.43
CA VAL A 190 4.85 35.92 -28.29
C VAL A 190 6.20 36.58 -28.19
N GLN A 191 6.33 37.75 -28.78
CA GLN A 191 7.47 38.62 -28.60
C GLN A 191 7.02 39.83 -27.78
N THR A 192 7.61 40.00 -26.59
CA THR A 192 7.17 41.06 -25.67
C THR A 192 7.52 42.49 -26.14
N LYS A 193 8.61 42.60 -26.89
CA LYS A 193 9.03 43.82 -27.58
C LYS A 193 9.69 43.43 -28.89
N PRO A 194 9.59 44.22 -29.98
CA PRO A 194 10.32 43.96 -31.23
C PRO A 194 11.83 43.74 -30.97
N GLY A 195 12.37 42.70 -31.59
CA GLY A 195 13.80 42.33 -31.45
C GLY A 195 14.16 41.57 -30.17
N THR A 196 13.21 41.36 -29.24
CA THR A 196 13.46 40.48 -28.09
C THR A 196 13.27 39.01 -28.48
N VAL A 197 13.90 38.11 -27.74
CA VAL A 197 13.71 36.64 -27.95
C VAL A 197 12.25 36.27 -27.76
N PRO A 198 11.62 35.64 -28.76
CA PRO A 198 10.25 35.12 -28.62
C PRO A 198 10.14 34.09 -27.50
N ALA A 199 9.04 34.13 -26.77
CA ALA A 199 8.74 33.23 -25.69
C ALA A 199 7.48 32.41 -25.99
N GLN A 200 7.44 31.17 -25.50
CA GLN A 200 6.30 30.29 -25.58
C GLN A 200 5.39 30.49 -24.35
N LYS A 201 4.09 30.67 -24.57
CA LYS A 201 3.08 30.56 -23.54
C LYS A 201 2.90 29.11 -23.14
N ARG A 202 3.17 28.77 -21.89
CA ARG A 202 2.87 27.46 -21.29
C ARG A 202 1.71 27.63 -20.34
N TYR A 203 0.56 27.09 -20.69
CA TYR A 203 -0.64 27.17 -19.89
C TYR A 203 -0.59 26.19 -18.73
N LEU A 204 -1.06 26.62 -17.57
CA LEU A 204 -1.04 25.84 -16.31
C LEU A 204 -1.87 24.55 -16.45
N ASP A 205 -3.01 24.64 -17.05
CA ASP A 205 -3.96 23.54 -17.27
C ASP A 205 -3.51 22.51 -18.32
N GLU A 206 -2.44 22.81 -19.06
CA GLU A 206 -1.81 21.86 -19.99
C GLU A 206 -0.57 21.18 -19.38
N MET A 207 -0.17 21.58 -18.17
CA MET A 207 1.01 21.01 -17.53
C MET A 207 0.62 19.89 -16.59
N PRO A 208 1.30 18.74 -16.67
CA PRO A 208 0.96 17.60 -15.81
C PRO A 208 1.28 17.84 -14.33
N GLY A 209 2.05 18.86 -14.02
CA GLY A 209 2.55 19.12 -12.67
C GLY A 209 4.05 18.88 -12.52
N VAL A 210 4.48 18.70 -11.29
CA VAL A 210 5.87 18.32 -10.95
C VAL A 210 5.98 16.79 -10.99
N PRO A 211 6.92 16.21 -11.75
CA PRO A 211 7.18 14.79 -11.65
C PRO A 211 7.42 14.37 -10.20
N LEU A 212 6.83 13.25 -9.81
CA LEU A 212 6.97 12.74 -8.44
C LEU A 212 8.44 12.56 -8.07
N GLN A 213 8.80 13.04 -6.89
CA GLN A 213 10.14 12.94 -6.31
C GLN A 213 10.15 11.90 -5.18
N ASP A 214 11.29 11.68 -4.57
CA ASP A 214 11.52 10.71 -3.49
C ASP A 214 11.19 11.24 -2.08
N LEU A 215 10.74 12.47 -1.96
CA LEU A 215 10.31 13.10 -0.72
C LEU A 215 8.78 13.29 -0.74
N TRP A 216 8.05 12.44 -0.03
CA TRP A 216 6.59 12.45 0.00
C TRP A 216 6.07 13.18 1.24
N LEU A 217 5.63 14.42 1.06
CA LEU A 217 5.19 15.32 2.12
C LEU A 217 3.68 15.56 2.13
N ASP A 218 2.99 15.09 1.11
CA ASP A 218 1.59 15.42 0.79
C ASP A 218 0.58 14.34 1.21
N ILE A 219 1.05 13.21 1.74
CA ILE A 219 0.20 12.12 2.24
C ILE A 219 0.34 12.03 3.76
N ASN A 220 -0.72 12.36 4.48
CA ASN A 220 -0.76 12.20 5.93
C ASN A 220 -1.13 10.77 6.35
N THR A 221 -0.82 10.39 7.58
CA THR A 221 -1.35 9.17 8.21
C THR A 221 -2.87 9.25 8.35
N VAL A 222 -3.50 8.08 8.51
CA VAL A 222 -4.94 7.99 8.76
C VAL A 222 -5.30 8.72 10.05
N GLN A 223 -6.07 9.79 9.92
CA GLN A 223 -6.49 10.61 11.06
C GLN A 223 -7.60 9.91 11.87
N PRO A 224 -7.74 10.21 13.18
CA PRO A 224 -8.76 9.58 14.04
C PRO A 224 -10.19 9.69 13.50
N GLN A 225 -10.54 10.78 12.82
CA GLN A 225 -11.85 11.03 12.24
C GLN A 225 -11.98 10.62 10.77
N SER A 226 -10.93 10.04 10.18
CA SER A 226 -10.98 9.63 8.78
C SER A 226 -11.99 8.49 8.55
N ALA A 227 -12.78 8.60 7.48
CA ALA A 227 -13.73 7.55 7.09
C ALA A 227 -13.07 6.21 6.73
N GLU A 228 -11.79 6.24 6.33
CA GLU A 228 -11.02 5.03 6.04
C GLU A 228 -10.47 4.31 7.29
N ARG A 229 -10.62 4.91 8.48
CA ARG A 229 -10.08 4.35 9.73
C ARG A 229 -10.83 3.09 10.14
N LEU A 230 -10.08 2.00 10.32
CA LEU A 230 -10.61 0.68 10.71
C LEU A 230 -10.30 0.30 12.17
N GLY A 231 -9.63 1.17 12.93
CA GLY A 231 -9.17 0.85 14.27
C GLY A 231 -7.98 -0.12 14.31
N TYR A 232 -7.22 -0.22 13.23
CA TYR A 232 -5.99 -1.00 13.15
C TYR A 232 -4.79 -0.05 13.32
N ASP A 233 -3.99 -0.23 14.37
CA ASP A 233 -2.99 0.76 14.81
C ASP A 233 -1.93 1.11 13.76
N THR A 234 -1.52 0.13 12.96
CA THR A 234 -0.50 0.31 11.91
C THR A 234 -1.09 0.52 10.51
N GLN A 235 -2.38 0.87 10.43
CA GLN A 235 -3.06 1.11 9.15
C GLN A 235 -2.35 2.21 8.35
N LYS A 236 -2.03 1.91 7.09
CA LYS A 236 -1.52 2.88 6.13
C LYS A 236 -2.67 3.56 5.38
N PRO A 237 -2.52 4.84 5.00
CA PRO A 237 -3.53 5.54 4.20
C PRO A 237 -3.62 4.95 2.78
N GLU A 238 -4.84 4.90 2.24
CA GLU A 238 -5.07 4.41 0.86
C GLU A 238 -4.27 5.21 -0.17
N ALA A 239 -4.18 6.52 -0.02
CA ALA A 239 -3.44 7.39 -0.93
C ALA A 239 -1.95 6.99 -1.09
N LEU A 240 -1.32 6.46 -0.02
CA LEU A 240 0.05 5.96 -0.08
C LEU A 240 0.14 4.73 -0.98
N LEU A 241 -0.76 3.79 -0.80
CA LEU A 241 -0.77 2.54 -1.57
C LEU A 241 -1.27 2.77 -3.01
N GLU A 242 -2.20 3.72 -3.23
CA GLU A 242 -2.61 4.14 -4.58
C GLU A 242 -1.42 4.67 -5.38
N ARG A 243 -0.59 5.51 -4.75
CA ARG A 243 0.64 6.01 -5.37
C ARG A 243 1.59 4.88 -5.74
N VAL A 244 1.88 3.99 -4.81
CA VAL A 244 2.77 2.83 -5.01
C VAL A 244 2.25 1.92 -6.12
N VAL A 245 0.99 1.51 -6.05
CA VAL A 245 0.37 0.59 -7.02
C VAL A 245 0.34 1.20 -8.42
N ASN A 246 -0.02 2.49 -8.52
CA ASN A 246 -0.07 3.18 -9.82
C ASN A 246 1.32 3.40 -10.43
N LEU A 247 2.37 3.64 -9.62
CA LEU A 247 3.73 3.80 -10.13
C LEU A 247 4.25 2.56 -10.83
N SER A 248 3.97 1.37 -10.31
CA SER A 248 4.72 0.16 -10.65
C SER A 248 3.85 -1.02 -11.09
N SER A 249 2.60 -0.77 -11.46
CA SER A 249 1.72 -1.80 -12.02
C SER A 249 0.71 -1.25 -13.01
N ASP A 250 0.26 -2.10 -13.91
CA ASP A 250 -0.82 -1.85 -14.85
C ASP A 250 -2.11 -2.56 -14.41
N LYS A 251 -3.24 -2.25 -15.07
CA LYS A 251 -4.49 -2.98 -14.83
C LYS A 251 -4.27 -4.47 -15.09
N VAL A 252 -4.90 -5.29 -14.27
CA VAL A 252 -4.84 -6.77 -14.23
C VAL A 252 -3.51 -7.37 -13.78
N ASP A 253 -2.48 -6.57 -13.50
CA ASP A 253 -1.27 -7.07 -12.85
C ASP A 253 -1.58 -7.64 -11.47
N LEU A 254 -0.68 -8.48 -10.96
CA LEU A 254 -0.79 -9.07 -9.64
C LEU A 254 0.00 -8.25 -8.62
N VAL A 255 -0.69 -7.76 -7.60
CA VAL A 255 -0.13 -7.08 -6.43
C VAL A 255 -0.16 -8.05 -5.26
N ALA A 256 0.97 -8.27 -4.61
CA ALA A 256 1.06 -9.14 -3.44
C ALA A 256 1.52 -8.36 -2.20
N ASP A 257 0.88 -8.60 -1.06
CA ASP A 257 1.27 -8.04 0.24
C ASP A 257 1.27 -9.17 1.28
N PHE A 258 2.48 -9.60 1.66
CA PHE A 258 2.68 -10.71 2.59
C PHE A 258 2.65 -10.30 4.07
N PHE A 259 2.44 -9.00 4.36
CA PHE A 259 2.25 -8.42 5.68
C PHE A 259 1.06 -7.46 5.65
N CYS A 260 -0.07 -7.91 5.10
CA CYS A 260 -1.16 -7.04 4.66
C CYS A 260 -1.88 -6.26 5.78
N GLY A 261 -1.74 -6.66 7.04
CA GLY A 261 -2.30 -5.97 8.19
C GLY A 261 -3.79 -5.66 8.04
N SER A 262 -4.13 -4.38 7.90
CA SER A 262 -5.50 -3.91 7.67
C SER A 262 -6.00 -4.06 6.23
N GLY A 263 -5.20 -4.63 5.32
CA GLY A 263 -5.57 -4.89 3.93
C GLY A 263 -5.65 -3.65 3.04
N THR A 264 -4.94 -2.57 3.37
CA THR A 264 -4.98 -1.35 2.56
C THR A 264 -4.51 -1.60 1.14
N THR A 265 -3.39 -2.33 0.98
CA THR A 265 -2.84 -2.69 -0.33
C THR A 265 -3.85 -3.45 -1.18
N LEU A 266 -4.53 -4.43 -0.58
CA LEU A 266 -5.50 -5.27 -1.28
C LEU A 266 -6.73 -4.49 -1.72
N ALA A 267 -7.27 -3.66 -0.82
CA ALA A 267 -8.42 -2.80 -1.12
C ALA A 267 -8.11 -1.80 -2.23
N VAL A 268 -6.92 -1.21 -2.22
CA VAL A 268 -6.46 -0.30 -3.27
C VAL A 268 -6.26 -1.05 -4.60
N ALA A 269 -5.63 -2.22 -4.57
CA ALA A 269 -5.43 -3.03 -5.76
C ALA A 269 -6.78 -3.41 -6.41
N GLU A 270 -7.77 -3.82 -5.62
CA GLU A 270 -9.14 -4.10 -6.09
C GLU A 270 -9.78 -2.87 -6.73
N LYS A 271 -9.78 -1.72 -6.06
CA LYS A 271 -10.33 -0.45 -6.56
C LYS A 271 -9.69 -0.01 -7.88
N LEU A 272 -8.40 -0.26 -8.04
CA LEU A 272 -7.64 0.09 -9.24
C LEU A 272 -7.67 -0.99 -10.33
N GLY A 273 -8.40 -2.08 -10.13
CA GLY A 273 -8.57 -3.16 -11.11
C GLY A 273 -7.35 -4.06 -11.28
N ARG A 274 -6.51 -4.17 -10.25
CA ARG A 274 -5.41 -5.14 -10.18
C ARG A 274 -5.94 -6.44 -9.58
N ARG A 275 -5.26 -7.55 -9.84
CA ARG A 275 -5.41 -8.77 -9.05
C ARG A 275 -4.56 -8.63 -7.78
N TRP A 276 -4.94 -9.32 -6.73
CA TRP A 276 -4.20 -9.21 -5.47
C TRP A 276 -4.12 -10.53 -4.72
N ILE A 277 -3.06 -10.66 -3.93
CA ILE A 277 -2.86 -11.70 -2.93
C ILE A 277 -2.41 -11.00 -1.65
N GLY A 278 -3.06 -11.32 -0.53
CA GLY A 278 -2.66 -10.85 0.80
C GLY A 278 -2.38 -12.01 1.74
N CYS A 279 -1.41 -11.81 2.62
CA CYS A 279 -1.09 -12.76 3.68
C CYS A 279 -0.80 -12.01 4.98
N ASP A 280 -1.22 -12.57 6.10
CA ASP A 280 -0.85 -12.10 7.43
C ASP A 280 -0.89 -13.25 8.42
N LEU A 281 -0.07 -13.20 9.46
CA LEU A 281 -0.11 -14.17 10.56
C LEU A 281 -1.23 -13.88 11.55
N GLY A 282 -1.62 -12.60 11.68
CA GLY A 282 -2.62 -12.14 12.63
C GLY A 282 -4.04 -12.46 12.16
N ARG A 283 -4.80 -13.22 12.92
CA ARG A 283 -6.23 -13.44 12.62
C ARG A 283 -7.04 -12.16 12.58
N TRP A 284 -6.70 -11.21 13.45
CA TRP A 284 -7.32 -9.89 13.46
C TRP A 284 -7.05 -9.13 12.16
N ALA A 285 -5.83 -9.17 11.66
CA ALA A 285 -5.47 -8.61 10.36
C ALA A 285 -6.33 -9.18 9.24
N ILE A 286 -6.44 -10.51 9.16
CA ILE A 286 -7.28 -11.19 8.15
C ILE A 286 -8.77 -10.82 8.31
N HIS A 287 -9.27 -10.74 9.55
CA HIS A 287 -10.66 -10.35 9.79
C HIS A 287 -10.94 -8.91 9.33
N VAL A 288 -10.07 -7.96 9.68
CA VAL A 288 -10.20 -6.55 9.27
C VAL A 288 -10.07 -6.41 7.76
N THR A 289 -9.09 -7.08 7.16
CA THR A 289 -8.88 -7.11 5.70
C THR A 289 -10.10 -7.63 4.97
N ARG A 290 -10.65 -8.77 5.40
CA ARG A 290 -11.87 -9.33 4.80
C ARG A 290 -13.05 -8.36 4.90
N LYS A 291 -13.28 -7.77 6.08
CA LYS A 291 -14.35 -6.77 6.27
C LYS A 291 -14.16 -5.57 5.36
N ARG A 292 -12.93 -5.09 5.22
CA ARG A 292 -12.59 -3.96 4.33
C ARG A 292 -12.90 -4.29 2.87
N LEU A 293 -12.46 -5.44 2.39
CA LEU A 293 -12.67 -5.88 1.00
C LEU A 293 -14.16 -6.04 0.67
N LEU A 294 -14.95 -6.61 1.58
CA LEU A 294 -16.40 -6.72 1.43
C LEU A 294 -17.11 -5.36 1.38
N GLY A 295 -16.49 -4.30 1.87
CA GLY A 295 -16.96 -2.91 1.77
C GLY A 295 -16.56 -2.21 0.47
N VAL A 296 -15.68 -2.79 -0.35
CA VAL A 296 -15.31 -2.20 -1.66
C VAL A 296 -16.45 -2.43 -2.65
N GLU A 297 -16.91 -1.35 -3.27
CA GLU A 297 -17.97 -1.44 -4.27
C GLU A 297 -17.54 -2.32 -5.46
N LYS A 298 -18.40 -3.28 -5.82
CA LYS A 298 -18.13 -4.26 -6.90
C LYS A 298 -16.88 -5.11 -6.68
N CYS A 299 -16.49 -5.33 -5.43
CA CYS A 299 -15.39 -6.23 -5.12
C CYS A 299 -15.63 -7.61 -5.76
N LYS A 300 -14.61 -8.12 -6.42
CA LYS A 300 -14.68 -9.46 -7.01
C LYS A 300 -14.73 -10.53 -5.92
N PRO A 301 -15.34 -11.70 -6.18
CA PRO A 301 -15.26 -12.82 -5.28
C PRO A 301 -13.80 -13.19 -4.97
N PHE A 302 -13.52 -13.48 -3.70
CA PHE A 302 -12.18 -13.89 -3.25
C PHE A 302 -12.29 -15.00 -2.21
N GLU A 303 -11.22 -15.75 -2.04
CA GLU A 303 -11.10 -16.82 -1.07
C GLU A 303 -10.25 -16.38 0.12
N VAL A 304 -10.58 -16.86 1.29
CA VAL A 304 -9.77 -16.73 2.50
C VAL A 304 -9.23 -18.10 2.87
N LEU A 305 -7.94 -18.30 2.62
CA LEU A 305 -7.27 -19.57 2.85
C LEU A 305 -6.57 -19.56 4.21
N ASN A 306 -6.68 -20.63 4.93
CA ASN A 306 -5.89 -20.89 6.13
C ASN A 306 -4.83 -21.93 5.82
N LEU A 307 -3.57 -21.50 5.71
CA LEU A 307 -2.43 -22.38 5.45
C LEU A 307 -2.03 -23.22 6.69
N GLY A 308 -2.54 -22.82 7.89
CA GLY A 308 -2.17 -23.45 9.15
C GLY A 308 -3.08 -24.60 9.52
N LYS A 309 -2.51 -25.81 9.53
CA LYS A 309 -3.03 -26.89 10.38
C LYS A 309 -2.85 -26.58 11.88
N TYR A 310 -2.12 -25.51 12.22
CA TYR A 310 -1.55 -25.25 13.55
C TYR A 310 -2.61 -25.16 14.64
N GLU A 311 -3.71 -24.45 14.45
CA GLU A 311 -4.73 -24.40 15.48
C GLU A 311 -5.57 -25.65 15.55
N ARG A 312 -5.89 -26.21 14.39
CA ARG A 312 -6.59 -27.48 14.34
C ARG A 312 -5.75 -28.60 14.95
N GLN A 313 -4.45 -28.63 14.68
CA GLN A 313 -3.50 -29.58 15.28
C GLN A 313 -3.24 -29.26 16.77
N TYR A 314 -3.15 -28.00 17.16
CA TYR A 314 -3.01 -27.60 18.56
C TYR A 314 -4.23 -28.02 19.36
N TRP A 315 -5.43 -27.70 18.90
CA TRP A 315 -6.65 -28.12 19.57
C TRP A 315 -6.90 -29.62 19.49
N GLN A 316 -6.54 -30.27 18.38
CA GLN A 316 -6.55 -31.72 18.27
C GLN A 316 -5.51 -32.36 19.20
N GLY A 317 -4.31 -31.79 19.31
CA GLY A 317 -3.26 -32.27 20.23
C GLY A 317 -3.61 -32.04 21.69
N VAL A 318 -4.16 -30.88 22.03
CA VAL A 318 -4.56 -30.52 23.40
C VAL A 318 -5.85 -31.25 23.84
N THR A 319 -6.83 -31.39 22.93
CA THR A 319 -8.13 -31.97 23.26
C THR A 319 -8.17 -33.49 23.05
N PHE A 320 -7.36 -34.02 22.16
CA PHE A 320 -7.48 -35.42 21.71
C PHE A 320 -6.21 -36.26 21.89
N GLY A 321 -5.11 -35.68 22.42
CA GLY A 321 -3.85 -36.38 22.65
C GLY A 321 -3.15 -36.86 21.38
N GLU A 322 -1.92 -37.37 21.51
CA GLU A 322 -1.06 -37.85 20.39
C GLU A 322 -1.52 -39.16 19.72
N ALA A 323 -2.71 -39.67 20.07
CA ALA A 323 -3.19 -40.96 19.53
C ALA A 323 -3.78 -40.81 18.13
N ARG A 324 -3.00 -41.05 17.12
CA ARG A 324 -3.42 -41.06 15.71
C ARG A 324 -4.54 -42.07 15.38
N ASP A 325 -4.89 -42.98 16.28
CA ASP A 325 -5.77 -44.14 16.02
C ASP A 325 -6.85 -44.38 17.07
N LYS A 326 -7.20 -43.42 17.92
CA LYS A 326 -8.32 -43.61 18.87
C LYS A 326 -9.50 -42.72 18.47
N PRO A 327 -10.73 -43.27 18.41
CA PRO A 327 -11.92 -42.46 18.23
C PRO A 327 -11.99 -41.42 19.36
N LEU A 328 -12.41 -40.21 19.00
CA LEU A 328 -12.72 -39.12 19.92
C LEU A 328 -13.54 -39.67 21.09
N THR A 329 -13.07 -39.48 22.31
CA THR A 329 -13.90 -39.83 23.46
C THR A 329 -15.14 -38.94 23.44
N GLU A 330 -16.32 -39.48 23.77
CA GLU A 330 -17.55 -38.70 23.82
C GLU A 330 -17.40 -37.42 24.62
N GLN A 331 -16.62 -37.44 25.66
CA GLN A 331 -16.31 -36.27 26.49
C GLN A 331 -15.57 -35.16 25.75
N ALA A 332 -14.57 -35.51 24.93
CA ALA A 332 -13.82 -34.53 24.14
C ALA A 332 -14.67 -33.91 23.03
N LEU A 333 -15.55 -34.71 22.43
CA LEU A 333 -16.55 -34.21 21.48
C LEU A 333 -17.51 -33.25 22.17
N TYR A 334 -17.99 -33.59 23.35
CA TYR A 334 -18.91 -32.76 24.12
C TYR A 334 -18.25 -31.41 24.49
N GLU A 335 -17.02 -31.42 24.97
CA GLU A 335 -16.26 -30.21 25.31
C GLU A 335 -16.04 -29.33 24.08
N TYR A 336 -15.73 -29.91 22.94
CA TYR A 336 -15.59 -29.19 21.67
C TYR A 336 -16.90 -28.53 21.24
N LEU A 337 -18.00 -29.25 21.28
CA LEU A 337 -19.32 -28.72 20.94
C LEU A 337 -19.74 -27.60 21.89
N ALA A 338 -19.53 -27.78 23.20
CA ALA A 338 -19.76 -26.76 24.21
C ALA A 338 -18.95 -25.50 23.99
N PHE A 339 -17.67 -25.65 23.61
CA PHE A 339 -16.80 -24.54 23.28
C PHE A 339 -17.29 -23.75 22.05
N ILE A 340 -17.66 -24.43 20.96
CA ILE A 340 -18.19 -23.78 19.76
C ILE A 340 -19.52 -23.05 20.04
N LEU A 341 -20.44 -23.69 20.79
CA LEU A 341 -21.70 -23.06 21.18
C LEU A 341 -21.48 -21.81 22.03
N LYS A 342 -20.53 -21.87 22.97
CA LYS A 342 -20.13 -20.71 23.80
C LYS A 342 -19.57 -19.56 22.93
N LEU A 343 -18.70 -19.85 21.98
CA LEU A 343 -18.15 -18.85 21.06
C LEU A 343 -19.25 -18.20 20.22
N TYR A 344 -20.23 -18.98 19.78
CA TYR A 344 -21.36 -18.49 18.99
C TYR A 344 -22.41 -17.79 19.85
N GLY A 345 -22.32 -17.88 21.18
CA GLY A 345 -23.31 -17.35 22.12
C GLY A 345 -24.63 -18.13 22.06
N ALA A 346 -24.55 -19.42 21.76
CA ALA A 346 -25.68 -20.33 21.75
C ALA A 346 -25.73 -21.20 23.04
N GLN A 347 -26.92 -21.58 23.45
CA GLN A 347 -27.07 -22.49 24.58
C GLN A 347 -27.13 -23.95 24.10
N PRO A 348 -26.45 -24.88 24.78
CA PRO A 348 -26.51 -26.30 24.44
C PRO A 348 -27.93 -26.85 24.49
N LEU A 349 -28.25 -27.74 23.56
CA LEU A 349 -29.50 -28.53 23.55
C LEU A 349 -29.18 -29.98 23.83
N ALA A 350 -29.91 -30.58 24.76
CA ALA A 350 -29.81 -32.00 25.06
C ALA A 350 -30.86 -32.79 24.26
N GLY A 351 -30.53 -34.00 23.84
CA GLY A 351 -31.47 -34.96 23.32
C GLY A 351 -31.77 -34.94 21.82
N MET A 352 -31.01 -34.16 21.02
CA MET A 352 -31.14 -34.13 19.57
C MET A 352 -29.82 -34.47 18.90
N ALA A 353 -29.76 -35.54 18.08
CA ALA A 353 -28.54 -36.05 17.47
C ALA A 353 -27.88 -35.10 16.44
N HIS A 354 -28.64 -34.16 15.87
CA HIS A 354 -28.17 -33.30 14.79
C HIS A 354 -28.25 -31.80 15.12
N LEU A 355 -28.77 -31.42 16.29
CA LEU A 355 -28.91 -30.05 16.74
C LEU A 355 -28.16 -29.90 18.06
N HIS A 356 -27.13 -29.07 18.06
CA HIS A 356 -26.20 -28.97 19.17
C HIS A 356 -26.53 -27.83 20.14
N GLY A 357 -27.28 -26.82 19.68
CA GLY A 357 -27.62 -25.69 20.50
C GLY A 357 -28.76 -24.82 19.94
N ASN A 358 -29.13 -23.79 20.69
CA ASN A 358 -30.06 -22.75 20.23
C ASN A 358 -29.52 -21.35 20.52
N LYS A 359 -29.85 -20.40 19.66
CA LYS A 359 -29.60 -18.97 19.86
C LYS A 359 -30.89 -18.20 19.58
N GLY A 360 -31.58 -17.83 20.63
CA GLY A 360 -32.94 -17.29 20.52
C GLY A 360 -33.88 -18.31 19.92
N LYS A 361 -34.49 -18.02 18.76
CA LYS A 361 -35.40 -18.95 18.04
C LYS A 361 -34.66 -19.82 17.01
N ALA A 362 -33.40 -19.59 16.77
CA ALA A 362 -32.58 -20.32 15.77
C ALA A 362 -31.95 -21.57 16.38
N MET A 363 -32.12 -22.72 15.70
CA MET A 363 -31.41 -23.95 16.01
C MET A 363 -30.01 -23.93 15.43
N VAL A 364 -29.01 -24.43 16.18
CA VAL A 364 -27.61 -24.42 15.81
C VAL A 364 -27.15 -25.85 15.58
N HIS A 365 -26.68 -26.12 14.37
CA HIS A 365 -25.96 -27.31 13.98
C HIS A 365 -24.46 -26.98 13.85
N ILE A 366 -23.59 -27.77 14.44
CA ILE A 366 -22.14 -27.70 14.28
C ILE A 366 -21.76 -28.81 13.33
N GLY A 367 -21.23 -28.47 12.16
CA GLY A 367 -20.84 -29.42 11.12
C GLY A 367 -19.87 -30.51 11.62
N ALA A 368 -19.77 -31.60 10.89
CA ALA A 368 -19.02 -32.80 11.29
C ALA A 368 -17.57 -32.49 11.72
N VAL A 369 -17.23 -32.98 12.92
CA VAL A 369 -15.90 -32.82 13.52
C VAL A 369 -14.86 -33.74 12.89
N VAL A 370 -15.28 -34.70 12.08
CA VAL A 370 -14.48 -35.83 11.58
C VAL A 370 -14.76 -36.07 10.10
N ALA A 371 -14.32 -35.17 9.24
CA ALA A 371 -13.96 -35.51 7.87
C ALA A 371 -12.97 -34.45 7.36
N PRO A 372 -11.91 -34.78 6.66
CA PRO A 372 -11.20 -33.79 5.85
C PRO A 372 -12.24 -33.28 4.85
N VAL A 373 -12.53 -31.98 4.89
CA VAL A 373 -13.26 -31.34 3.81
C VAL A 373 -12.36 -31.46 2.61
N GLU A 374 -12.72 -32.32 1.67
CA GLU A 374 -12.10 -32.33 0.35
C GLU A 374 -12.36 -30.94 -0.27
N VAL A 375 -11.32 -30.38 -0.83
CA VAL A 375 -11.36 -29.10 -1.54
C VAL A 375 -12.32 -29.27 -2.72
N GLY A 376 -13.57 -28.88 -2.56
CA GLY A 376 -14.59 -29.05 -3.60
C GLY A 376 -16.00 -28.62 -3.24
N ASP A 377 -16.37 -28.59 -1.97
CA ASP A 377 -17.72 -28.22 -1.59
C ASP A 377 -17.87 -26.70 -1.44
N ARG A 378 -18.55 -26.13 -2.41
CA ARG A 378 -19.00 -24.72 -2.44
C ARG A 378 -20.06 -24.52 -1.38
N ILE A 379 -19.88 -23.50 -0.55
CA ILE A 379 -20.95 -22.84 0.19
C ILE A 379 -21.23 -21.50 -0.48
#